data_f4d8252674e5d64acb15b190dbf5c9c1
#
_entry.id   f4d8252674e5d64acb15b190dbf5c9c1
#
_cell.length_a   1.000
_cell.length_b   1.000
_cell.length_c   1.000
_cell.angle_alpha   90.00
_cell.angle_beta   90.00
_cell.angle_gamma   90.00
#
_symmetry.space_group_name_H-M   'P 1'
#
loop_
_entity.id
_entity.type
_entity.pdbx_description
1 polymer ?
#
loop_
_entity_poly.entity_id
_entity_poly.type
_entity_poly.pdbx_seq_one_letter_code
_entity_poly.pdbx_strand_id
1 'polypeptide(L)'
;MNITLYQCATDVQEALDYHFDTEAERNDTLEAVIGQFDVKAKSVIGYIKNQEATAEMLEEHIKKMGEKLKAIKARNQSLKDYLERNMIAAGIKEIKADDGTFKASFRKSKAIDVFDEAQIPAEFMRERVTIVPDKTAIKKAIESGQEVAGAKIEERLNLQIK
;
A
#
# COMPACT_ATOMS: atom_id res chain seq x y z
N MET A 1 36.96 -7.21 -5.75
CA MET A 1 35.99 -7.96 -4.93
C MET A 1 34.81 -7.05 -4.61
N ASN A 2 33.57 -7.53 -4.77
CA ASN A 2 32.38 -6.72 -4.42
C ASN A 2 32.04 -7.01 -2.94
N ILE A 3 32.54 -6.19 -2.01
CA ILE A 3 32.26 -6.32 -0.57
C ILE A 3 30.82 -5.86 -0.32
N THR A 4 30.05 -6.62 0.43
CA THR A 4 28.67 -6.27 0.82
C THR A 4 28.66 -5.34 2.04
N LEU A 5 27.57 -4.58 2.23
CA LEU A 5 27.43 -3.75 3.44
C LEU A 5 27.46 -4.60 4.72
N TYR A 6 26.91 -5.83 4.66
CA TYR A 6 26.95 -6.77 5.77
C TYR A 6 28.41 -7.15 6.14
N GLN A 7 29.24 -7.45 5.15
CA GLN A 7 30.67 -7.73 5.39
C GLN A 7 31.39 -6.53 6.03
N CYS A 8 31.14 -5.31 5.51
CA CYS A 8 31.72 -4.11 6.13
C CYS A 8 31.25 -3.92 7.58
N ALA A 9 30.01 -4.27 7.92
CA ALA A 9 29.53 -4.21 9.30
C ALA A 9 30.20 -5.26 10.19
N THR A 10 30.44 -6.46 9.66
CA THR A 10 31.17 -7.52 10.38
C THR A 10 32.62 -7.10 10.62
N ASP A 11 33.30 -6.55 9.60
CA ASP A 11 34.69 -6.07 9.71
C ASP A 11 34.85 -5.00 10.82
N VAL A 12 33.86 -4.08 10.94
CA VAL A 12 33.83 -3.07 12.00
C VAL A 12 33.64 -3.73 13.37
N GLN A 13 32.76 -4.71 13.49
CA GLN A 13 32.56 -5.43 14.77
C GLN A 13 33.80 -6.22 15.19
N GLU A 14 34.40 -6.95 14.25
CA GLU A 14 35.63 -7.69 14.50
C GLU A 14 36.78 -6.76 14.93
N ALA A 15 36.91 -5.58 14.31
CA ALA A 15 37.91 -4.59 14.70
C ALA A 15 37.63 -3.97 16.07
N LEU A 16 36.36 -3.82 16.48
CA LEU A 16 36.01 -3.34 17.81
C LEU A 16 36.35 -4.38 18.92
N ASP A 17 36.18 -5.65 18.61
CA ASP A 17 36.43 -6.76 19.57
C ASP A 17 37.90 -7.23 19.59
N TYR A 18 38.71 -6.79 18.59
CA TYR A 18 40.10 -7.20 18.48
C TYR A 18 40.97 -6.49 19.54
N HIS A 19 41.94 -7.25 20.11
CA HIS A 19 42.90 -6.70 21.03
C HIS A 19 44.18 -6.23 20.28
N PHE A 20 44.36 -4.92 20.19
CA PHE A 20 45.50 -4.30 19.53
C PHE A 20 46.64 -4.06 20.51
N ASP A 21 47.86 -4.14 20.02
CA ASP A 21 49.08 -3.91 20.84
C ASP A 21 49.26 -2.41 21.16
N THR A 22 48.78 -1.51 20.28
CA THR A 22 48.90 -0.06 20.46
C THR A 22 47.55 0.64 20.16
N GLU A 23 47.35 1.77 20.81
CA GLU A 23 46.16 2.61 20.58
C GLU A 23 46.17 3.25 19.17
N ALA A 24 47.35 3.55 18.63
CA ALA A 24 47.50 4.08 17.27
C ALA A 24 47.03 3.06 16.22
N GLU A 25 47.50 1.80 16.31
CA GLU A 25 47.11 0.72 15.40
C GLU A 25 45.59 0.44 15.46
N ARG A 26 45.00 0.48 16.65
CA ARG A 26 43.56 0.35 16.84
C ARG A 26 42.79 1.47 16.12
N ASN A 27 43.21 2.72 16.28
CA ASN A 27 42.54 3.88 15.70
C ASN A 27 42.67 3.85 14.18
N ASP A 28 43.83 3.56 13.61
CA ASP A 28 44.07 3.47 12.17
C ASP A 28 43.21 2.35 11.54
N THR A 29 43.13 1.20 12.19
CA THR A 29 42.31 0.07 11.70
C THR A 29 40.82 0.40 11.77
N LEU A 30 40.34 0.97 12.88
CA LEU A 30 38.93 1.36 13.02
C LEU A 30 38.55 2.45 12.00
N GLU A 31 39.39 3.45 11.78
CA GLU A 31 39.15 4.49 10.78
C GLU A 31 39.01 3.89 9.37
N ALA A 32 39.87 2.93 9.01
CA ALA A 32 39.83 2.28 7.73
C ALA A 32 38.52 1.49 7.49
N VAL A 33 38.14 0.62 8.45
CA VAL A 33 36.94 -0.23 8.30
C VAL A 33 35.66 0.58 8.39
N ILE A 34 35.60 1.62 9.24
CA ILE A 34 34.46 2.55 9.33
C ILE A 34 34.35 3.35 8.00
N GLY A 35 35.47 3.79 7.44
CA GLY A 35 35.49 4.48 6.15
C GLY A 35 34.93 3.63 5.01
N GLN A 36 35.28 2.36 4.95
CA GLN A 36 34.71 1.41 3.97
C GLN A 36 33.22 1.21 4.16
N PHE A 37 32.76 1.05 5.39
CA PHE A 37 31.35 0.95 5.72
C PHE A 37 30.58 2.20 5.25
N ASP A 38 31.07 3.39 5.53
CA ASP A 38 30.45 4.67 5.18
C ASP A 38 30.28 4.81 3.65
N VAL A 39 31.32 4.52 2.87
CA VAL A 39 31.25 4.54 1.40
C VAL A 39 30.17 3.58 0.88
N LYS A 40 30.11 2.37 1.43
CA LYS A 40 29.14 1.37 1.01
C LYS A 40 27.72 1.74 1.44
N ALA A 41 27.55 2.26 2.64
CA ALA A 41 26.27 2.75 3.15
C ALA A 41 25.72 3.89 2.30
N LYS A 42 26.54 4.85 1.90
CA LYS A 42 26.14 5.95 0.98
C LYS A 42 25.66 5.42 -0.37
N SER A 43 26.30 4.39 -0.90
CA SER A 43 25.86 3.74 -2.14
C SER A 43 24.49 3.07 -2.00
N VAL A 44 24.23 2.39 -0.87
CA VAL A 44 22.93 1.78 -0.56
C VAL A 44 21.84 2.83 -0.39
N ILE A 45 22.14 3.93 0.33
CA ILE A 45 21.19 5.06 0.49
C ILE A 45 20.84 5.67 -0.87
N GLY A 46 21.84 5.88 -1.74
CA GLY A 46 21.61 6.39 -3.10
C GLY A 46 20.69 5.46 -3.92
N TYR A 47 20.88 4.16 -3.80
CA TYR A 47 20.01 3.19 -4.44
C TYR A 47 18.57 3.26 -3.90
N ILE A 48 18.40 3.33 -2.56
CA ILE A 48 17.08 3.47 -1.93
C ILE A 48 16.38 4.73 -2.45
N LYS A 49 17.05 5.87 -2.50
CA LYS A 49 16.50 7.14 -3.01
C LYS A 49 16.03 7.04 -4.47
N ASN A 50 16.82 6.37 -5.31
CA ASN A 50 16.42 6.14 -6.69
C ASN A 50 15.18 5.23 -6.81
N GLN A 51 15.07 4.21 -5.95
CA GLN A 51 13.90 3.35 -5.91
C GLN A 51 12.65 4.08 -5.39
N GLU A 52 12.80 4.93 -4.37
CA GLU A 52 11.71 5.79 -3.87
C GLU A 52 11.18 6.71 -4.98
N ALA A 53 12.07 7.41 -5.70
CA ALA A 53 11.68 8.26 -6.81
C ALA A 53 10.98 7.48 -7.94
N THR A 54 11.44 6.25 -8.22
CA THR A 54 10.78 5.37 -9.19
C THR A 54 9.39 4.96 -8.73
N ALA A 55 9.23 4.63 -7.44
CA ALA A 55 7.94 4.27 -6.86
C ALA A 55 6.94 5.44 -6.95
N GLU A 56 7.36 6.67 -6.61
CA GLU A 56 6.52 7.87 -6.74
C GLU A 56 6.05 8.09 -8.18
N MET A 57 6.94 7.95 -9.17
CA MET A 57 6.57 8.04 -10.58
C MET A 57 5.53 6.97 -10.97
N LEU A 58 5.69 5.74 -10.49
CA LEU A 58 4.76 4.66 -10.76
C LEU A 58 3.40 4.91 -10.11
N GLU A 59 3.35 5.41 -8.89
CA GLU A 59 2.10 5.79 -8.21
C GLU A 59 1.34 6.87 -8.99
N GLU A 60 2.04 7.90 -9.48
CA GLU A 60 1.43 8.93 -10.33
C GLU A 60 0.86 8.34 -11.63
N HIS A 61 1.60 7.43 -12.27
CA HIS A 61 1.14 6.72 -13.47
C HIS A 61 -0.10 5.87 -13.19
N ILE A 62 -0.11 5.11 -12.10
CA ILE A 62 -1.26 4.29 -11.67
C ILE A 62 -2.49 5.18 -11.44
N LYS A 63 -2.31 6.31 -10.76
CA LYS A 63 -3.39 7.28 -10.53
C LYS A 63 -3.97 7.78 -11.86
N LYS A 64 -3.13 8.26 -12.78
CA LYS A 64 -3.55 8.73 -14.11
C LYS A 64 -4.27 7.64 -14.92
N MET A 65 -3.76 6.40 -14.87
CA MET A 65 -4.41 5.26 -15.53
C MET A 65 -5.75 4.91 -14.89
N GLY A 66 -5.86 5.01 -13.55
CA GLY A 66 -7.10 4.84 -12.82
C GLY A 66 -8.18 5.85 -13.24
N GLU A 67 -7.81 7.10 -13.40
CA GLU A 67 -8.70 8.18 -13.89
C GLU A 67 -9.18 7.90 -15.34
N LYS A 68 -8.25 7.53 -16.23
CA LYS A 68 -8.59 7.13 -17.60
C LYS A 68 -9.56 5.93 -17.64
N LEU A 69 -9.28 4.90 -16.82
CA LEU A 69 -10.16 3.73 -16.71
C LEU A 69 -11.56 4.12 -16.24
N LYS A 70 -11.65 4.99 -15.24
CA LYS A 70 -12.93 5.51 -14.72
C LYS A 70 -13.70 6.27 -15.81
N ALA A 71 -13.02 7.13 -16.57
CA ALA A 71 -13.62 7.88 -17.66
C ALA A 71 -14.14 6.95 -18.78
N ILE A 72 -13.37 5.94 -19.18
CA ILE A 72 -13.79 4.93 -20.18
C ILE A 72 -15.00 4.15 -19.69
N LYS A 73 -14.99 3.69 -18.43
CA LYS A 73 -16.14 2.97 -17.84
C LYS A 73 -17.41 3.84 -17.81
N ALA A 74 -17.29 5.10 -17.41
CA ALA A 74 -18.41 6.04 -17.39
C ALA A 74 -18.98 6.26 -18.81
N ARG A 75 -18.11 6.48 -19.80
CA ARG A 75 -18.52 6.63 -21.19
C ARG A 75 -19.22 5.37 -21.73
N ASN A 76 -18.66 4.19 -21.44
CA ASN A 76 -19.27 2.93 -21.85
C ASN A 76 -20.64 2.72 -21.19
N GLN A 77 -20.80 3.11 -19.92
CA GLN A 77 -22.11 3.05 -19.26
C GLN A 77 -23.11 3.97 -19.94
N SER A 78 -22.75 5.23 -20.22
CA SER A 78 -23.61 6.17 -20.93
C SER A 78 -24.03 5.65 -22.31
N LEU A 79 -23.14 4.98 -23.04
CA LEU A 79 -23.45 4.37 -24.33
C LEU A 79 -24.42 3.18 -24.18
N LYS A 80 -24.28 2.37 -23.16
CA LYS A 80 -25.22 1.28 -22.83
C LYS A 80 -26.59 1.83 -22.50
N ASP A 81 -26.68 2.85 -21.67
CA ASP A 81 -27.94 3.49 -21.29
C ASP A 81 -28.62 4.16 -22.50
N TYR A 82 -27.81 4.73 -23.40
CA TYR A 82 -28.31 5.28 -24.66
C TYR A 82 -28.88 4.17 -25.56
N LEU A 83 -28.12 3.06 -25.72
CA LEU A 83 -28.58 1.92 -26.52
C LEU A 83 -29.87 1.31 -25.94
N GLU A 84 -29.91 1.09 -24.63
CA GLU A 84 -31.04 0.55 -23.90
C GLU A 84 -32.33 1.39 -24.16
N ARG A 85 -32.23 2.70 -23.94
CA ARG A 85 -33.38 3.62 -24.19
C ARG A 85 -33.88 3.56 -25.60
N ASN A 86 -32.97 3.53 -26.60
CA ASN A 86 -33.38 3.47 -28.01
C ASN A 86 -33.96 2.11 -28.41
N MET A 87 -33.41 1.01 -27.88
CA MET A 87 -33.96 -0.33 -28.10
C MET A 87 -35.38 -0.44 -27.52
N ILE A 88 -35.59 0.09 -26.31
CA ILE A 88 -36.94 0.12 -25.69
C ILE A 88 -37.90 0.96 -26.54
N ALA A 89 -37.53 2.17 -26.94
CA ALA A 89 -38.34 3.07 -27.72
C ALA A 89 -38.70 2.47 -29.09
N ALA A 90 -37.79 1.72 -29.71
CA ALA A 90 -38.00 1.04 -30.99
C ALA A 90 -38.68 -0.34 -30.86
N GLY A 91 -38.95 -0.84 -29.66
CA GLY A 91 -39.52 -2.17 -29.44
C GLY A 91 -38.55 -3.33 -29.79
N ILE A 92 -37.27 -3.05 -29.95
CA ILE A 92 -36.24 -4.04 -30.33
C ILE A 92 -35.78 -4.79 -29.07
N LYS A 93 -35.98 -6.11 -29.08
CA LYS A 93 -35.61 -6.96 -27.92
C LYS A 93 -34.21 -7.53 -28.00
N GLU A 94 -33.64 -7.64 -29.20
CA GLU A 94 -32.35 -8.25 -29.45
C GLU A 94 -31.71 -7.64 -30.70
N ILE A 95 -30.39 -7.43 -30.62
CA ILE A 95 -29.53 -7.04 -31.74
C ILE A 95 -28.39 -8.05 -31.80
N LYS A 96 -28.11 -8.61 -32.97
CA LYS A 96 -26.99 -9.51 -33.21
C LYS A 96 -26.14 -8.97 -34.36
N ALA A 97 -24.85 -9.19 -34.30
CA ALA A 97 -23.98 -9.02 -35.44
C ALA A 97 -24.21 -10.16 -36.45
N ASP A 98 -24.09 -9.85 -37.73
CA ASP A 98 -24.30 -10.83 -38.84
C ASP A 98 -23.24 -11.95 -38.75
N ASP A 99 -22.03 -11.62 -38.29
CA ASP A 99 -20.91 -12.54 -38.11
C ASP A 99 -20.94 -13.26 -36.74
N GLY A 100 -21.93 -12.99 -35.89
CA GLY A 100 -22.06 -13.58 -34.58
C GLY A 100 -21.07 -13.06 -33.49
N THR A 101 -20.29 -12.02 -33.78
CA THR A 101 -19.26 -11.49 -32.85
C THR A 101 -19.85 -10.85 -31.59
N PHE A 102 -21.04 -10.31 -31.64
CA PHE A 102 -21.73 -9.74 -30.48
C PHE A 102 -23.24 -9.92 -30.53
N LYS A 103 -23.84 -9.85 -29.35
CA LYS A 103 -25.27 -9.88 -29.15
C LYS A 103 -25.65 -8.94 -28.01
N ALA A 104 -26.64 -8.07 -28.22
CA ALA A 104 -27.28 -7.30 -27.17
C ALA A 104 -28.73 -7.77 -27.00
N SER A 105 -29.16 -8.07 -25.78
CA SER A 105 -30.54 -8.49 -25.50
C SER A 105 -30.93 -8.14 -24.06
N PHE A 106 -32.24 -7.94 -23.83
CA PHE A 106 -32.75 -7.72 -22.49
C PHE A 106 -32.91 -9.03 -21.71
N ARG A 107 -32.46 -9.00 -20.46
CA ARG A 107 -32.65 -10.07 -19.47
C ARG A 107 -33.54 -9.54 -18.34
N LYS A 108 -34.64 -10.24 -18.07
CA LYS A 108 -35.44 -9.93 -16.89
C LYS A 108 -34.67 -10.25 -15.60
N SER A 109 -34.59 -9.29 -14.68
CA SER A 109 -34.08 -9.49 -13.35
C SER A 109 -35.11 -8.97 -12.33
N LYS A 110 -35.08 -9.53 -11.11
CA LYS A 110 -35.83 -9.01 -9.97
C LYS A 110 -34.84 -8.31 -9.04
N ALA A 111 -35.11 -7.07 -8.72
CA ALA A 111 -34.38 -6.31 -7.71
C ALA A 111 -35.34 -5.95 -6.57
N ILE A 112 -34.81 -5.86 -5.36
CA ILE A 112 -35.53 -5.31 -4.22
C ILE A 112 -35.24 -3.81 -4.25
N ASP A 113 -36.30 -3.01 -4.38
CA ASP A 113 -36.21 -1.56 -4.28
C ASP A 113 -36.60 -1.16 -2.84
N VAL A 114 -35.65 -0.55 -2.12
CA VAL A 114 -35.86 -0.02 -0.78
C VAL A 114 -36.15 1.46 -0.92
N PHE A 115 -37.42 1.81 -0.93
CA PHE A 115 -37.88 3.18 -1.11
C PHE A 115 -37.98 3.96 0.21
N ASP A 116 -37.99 3.29 1.37
CA ASP A 116 -37.97 3.92 2.69
C ASP A 116 -37.30 2.99 3.71
N GLU A 117 -36.05 3.28 4.06
CA GLU A 117 -35.28 2.49 5.02
C GLU A 117 -35.87 2.57 6.45
N ALA A 118 -36.54 3.68 6.79
CA ALA A 118 -37.09 3.87 8.14
C ALA A 118 -38.30 2.94 8.44
N GLN A 119 -38.95 2.44 7.39
CA GLN A 119 -40.06 1.50 7.52
C GLN A 119 -39.63 0.02 7.49
N ILE A 120 -38.34 -0.26 7.27
CA ILE A 120 -37.84 -1.65 7.24
C ILE A 120 -37.79 -2.18 8.68
N PRO A 121 -38.44 -3.33 8.99
CA PRO A 121 -38.31 -3.96 10.28
C PRO A 121 -36.88 -4.30 10.63
N ALA A 122 -36.52 -4.18 11.92
CA ALA A 122 -35.15 -4.40 12.41
C ALA A 122 -34.60 -5.80 12.08
N GLU A 123 -35.47 -6.81 11.91
CA GLU A 123 -35.07 -8.17 11.52
C GLU A 123 -34.45 -8.27 10.14
N PHE A 124 -34.73 -7.29 9.24
CA PHE A 124 -34.12 -7.20 7.90
C PHE A 124 -32.95 -6.21 7.83
N MET A 125 -32.60 -5.58 8.97
CA MET A 125 -31.47 -4.67 9.09
C MET A 125 -30.24 -5.44 9.58
N ARG A 126 -29.06 -5.14 8.99
CA ARG A 126 -27.77 -5.70 9.44
C ARG A 126 -26.92 -4.59 9.99
N GLU A 127 -26.62 -4.64 11.26
CA GLU A 127 -25.60 -3.82 11.88
C GLU A 127 -24.21 -4.45 11.68
N ARG A 128 -23.25 -3.66 11.22
CA ARG A 128 -21.85 -4.10 11.11
C ARG A 128 -21.00 -3.35 12.11
N VAL A 129 -20.79 -3.95 13.28
CA VAL A 129 -19.88 -3.42 14.29
C VAL A 129 -18.48 -3.94 14.04
N THR A 130 -17.51 -3.04 13.83
CA THR A 130 -16.11 -3.39 13.72
C THR A 130 -15.40 -2.95 14.99
N ILE A 131 -14.94 -3.91 15.80
CA ILE A 131 -14.20 -3.65 17.03
C ILE A 131 -12.71 -3.79 16.70
N VAL A 132 -11.95 -2.72 16.85
CA VAL A 132 -10.49 -2.69 16.68
C VAL A 132 -9.85 -2.03 17.91
N PRO A 133 -8.62 -2.46 18.30
CA PRO A 133 -7.91 -1.81 19.40
C PRO A 133 -7.61 -0.35 19.07
N ASP A 134 -7.99 0.56 19.94
CA ASP A 134 -7.58 1.96 19.86
C ASP A 134 -6.17 2.13 20.42
N LYS A 135 -5.19 2.07 19.51
CA LYS A 135 -3.76 2.20 19.85
C LYS A 135 -3.43 3.54 20.52
N THR A 136 -4.17 4.60 20.22
CA THR A 136 -3.94 5.93 20.80
C THR A 136 -4.42 5.97 22.24
N ALA A 137 -5.61 5.43 22.53
CA ALA A 137 -6.14 5.31 23.88
C ALA A 137 -5.27 4.37 24.73
N ILE A 138 -4.87 3.22 24.17
CA ILE A 138 -3.98 2.26 24.85
C ILE A 138 -2.64 2.92 25.20
N LYS A 139 -2.02 3.65 24.26
CA LYS A 139 -0.76 4.36 24.51
C LYS A 139 -0.89 5.35 25.67
N LYS A 140 -1.93 6.19 25.67
CA LYS A 140 -2.18 7.17 26.73
C LYS A 140 -2.39 6.50 28.08
N ALA A 141 -3.13 5.40 28.13
CA ALA A 141 -3.37 4.66 29.36
C ALA A 141 -2.07 4.13 29.96
N ILE A 142 -1.22 3.51 29.14
CA ILE A 142 0.08 3.00 29.59
C ILE A 142 1.03 4.14 30.02
N GLU A 143 1.07 5.26 29.30
CA GLU A 143 1.86 6.45 29.67
C GLU A 143 1.39 7.10 30.97
N SER A 144 0.11 6.97 31.32
CA SER A 144 -0.43 7.41 32.63
C SER A 144 -0.22 6.42 33.77
N GLY A 145 0.46 5.29 33.54
CA GLY A 145 0.76 4.27 34.55
C GLY A 145 -0.31 3.18 34.71
N GLN A 146 -1.30 3.13 33.81
CA GLN A 146 -2.32 2.08 33.81
C GLN A 146 -1.80 0.85 33.07
N GLU A 147 -1.91 -0.32 33.68
CA GLU A 147 -1.61 -1.59 33.02
C GLU A 147 -2.74 -1.96 32.07
N VAL A 148 -2.42 -2.22 30.78
CA VAL A 148 -3.35 -2.69 29.77
C VAL A 148 -2.97 -4.11 29.37
N ALA A 149 -3.73 -5.09 29.83
CA ALA A 149 -3.49 -6.50 29.52
C ALA A 149 -3.50 -6.74 28.00
N GLY A 150 -2.46 -7.39 27.47
CA GLY A 150 -2.32 -7.67 26.03
C GLY A 150 -1.72 -6.54 25.20
N ALA A 151 -1.29 -5.41 25.83
CA ALA A 151 -0.60 -4.33 25.14
C ALA A 151 0.61 -3.82 25.92
N LYS A 152 1.66 -3.43 25.22
CA LYS A 152 2.87 -2.77 25.80
C LYS A 152 3.37 -1.70 24.84
N ILE A 153 4.04 -0.71 25.38
CA ILE A 153 4.84 0.24 24.59
C ILE A 153 6.16 -0.44 24.29
N GLU A 154 6.56 -0.46 23.02
CA GLU A 154 7.84 -0.96 22.55
C GLU A 154 8.59 0.19 21.87
N GLU A 155 9.77 0.49 22.34
CA GLU A 155 10.66 1.45 21.69
C GLU A 155 11.32 0.80 20.48
N ARG A 156 11.27 1.50 19.34
CA ARG A 156 11.86 1.03 18.08
C ARG A 156 12.81 2.07 17.53
N LEU A 157 13.98 1.62 17.12
CA LEU A 157 14.89 2.44 16.34
C LEU A 157 14.47 2.41 14.87
N ASN A 158 14.10 3.57 14.33
CA ASN A 158 13.71 3.72 12.95
C ASN A 158 14.77 4.48 12.17
N LEU A 159 15.29 3.88 11.11
CA LEU A 159 16.21 4.54 10.20
C LEU A 159 15.48 5.67 9.47
N GLN A 160 16.05 6.88 9.51
CA GLN A 160 15.59 8.04 8.78
C GLN A 160 16.57 8.36 7.65
N ILE A 161 16.11 8.32 6.42
CA ILE A 161 16.86 8.76 5.24
C ILE A 161 16.20 10.05 4.73
N LYS A 162 16.93 11.17 4.84
CA LYS A 162 16.44 12.49 4.43
C LYS A 162 17.05 12.92 3.11
#